data_65b79b16bdf1a18eda86df80994fc1b8
#
_entry.id   65b79b16bdf1a18eda86df80994fc1b8
#
_cell.length_a   1.000
_cell.length_b   1.000
_cell.length_c   1.000
_cell.angle_alpha   90.00
_cell.angle_beta   90.00
_cell.angle_gamma   90.00
#
_symmetry.space_group_name_H-M   'P 1'
#
loop_
_entity.id
_entity.type
_entity.pdbx_description
1 polymer ?
#
loop_
_entity_poly.entity_id
_entity_poly.type
_entity_poly.pdbx_seq_one_letter_code
_entity_poly.pdbx_strand_id
1 'polypeptide(L)'
;FREAAGLTVTRQLLDLPRPPTAIFTVNNLTTIGVLGALRERQVRVPKEMSVVGFDDIPTAELLQPPLTVVKQPTYRVGAHAADLLIRRLREPSAAVKEVVLAARLVVRGSTAEAPT
;
A
#
# COMPACT_ATOMS: atom_id res chain seq x y z
N PHE A 1 -0.49 -5.24 11.52
CA PHE A 1 -0.15 -5.14 10.09
C PHE A 1 0.94 -6.17 9.76
N ARG A 2 0.55 -7.40 9.37
CA ARG A 2 1.47 -8.51 9.09
C ARG A 2 1.10 -9.14 7.74
N GLU A 3 2.07 -9.76 7.08
CA GLU A 3 1.87 -10.53 5.84
C GLU A 3 0.80 -11.60 6.02
N ALA A 4 0.86 -12.38 7.10
CA ALA A 4 -0.13 -13.40 7.42
C ALA A 4 -1.57 -12.85 7.52
N ALA A 5 -1.76 -11.62 7.99
CA ALA A 5 -3.08 -11.00 8.03
C ALA A 5 -3.59 -10.70 6.61
N GLY A 6 -2.74 -10.16 5.73
CA GLY A 6 -3.08 -9.94 4.33
C GLY A 6 -3.48 -11.23 3.63
N LEU A 7 -2.71 -12.30 3.84
CA LEU A 7 -2.99 -13.63 3.30
C LEU A 7 -4.36 -14.16 3.76
N THR A 8 -4.58 -14.17 5.08
CA THR A 8 -5.79 -14.76 5.69
C THR A 8 -7.05 -13.99 5.29
N VAL A 9 -7.02 -12.66 5.39
CA VAL A 9 -8.18 -11.83 5.05
C VAL A 9 -8.51 -11.92 3.56
N THR A 10 -7.50 -11.97 2.70
CA THR A 10 -7.74 -12.12 1.25
C THR A 10 -8.39 -13.45 0.92
N ARG A 11 -7.96 -14.56 1.54
CA ARG A 11 -8.63 -15.85 1.37
C ARG A 11 -10.12 -15.78 1.76
N GLN A 12 -10.41 -15.15 2.90
CA GLN A 12 -11.79 -14.95 3.35
C GLN A 12 -12.62 -14.11 2.36
N LEU A 13 -12.03 -13.03 1.81
CA LEU A 13 -12.69 -12.20 0.81
C LEU A 13 -12.98 -12.95 -0.48
N LEU A 14 -12.06 -13.83 -0.91
CA LEU A 14 -12.24 -14.66 -2.11
C LEU A 14 -13.30 -15.76 -1.92
N ASP A 15 -13.53 -16.21 -0.68
CA ASP A 15 -14.53 -17.22 -0.35
C ASP A 15 -15.95 -16.63 -0.19
N LEU A 16 -16.13 -15.31 -0.32
CA LEU A 16 -17.46 -14.67 -0.28
C LEU A 16 -18.32 -15.07 -1.48
N PRO A 17 -19.65 -15.15 -1.34
CA PRO A 17 -20.57 -15.40 -2.46
C PRO A 17 -20.44 -14.42 -3.61
N ARG A 18 -20.02 -13.18 -3.32
CA ARG A 18 -19.66 -12.13 -4.28
C ARG A 18 -18.33 -11.51 -3.84
N PRO A 19 -17.18 -12.04 -4.31
CA PRO A 19 -15.89 -11.51 -3.99
C PRO A 19 -15.71 -10.08 -4.52
N PRO A 20 -14.88 -9.25 -3.87
CA PRO A 20 -14.52 -7.95 -4.42
C PRO A 20 -13.73 -8.12 -5.72
N THR A 21 -13.76 -7.12 -6.59
CA THR A 21 -12.97 -7.04 -7.83
C THR A 21 -11.75 -6.14 -7.70
N ALA A 22 -11.56 -5.51 -6.54
CA ALA A 22 -10.41 -4.69 -6.24
C ALA A 22 -10.06 -4.75 -4.74
N ILE A 23 -8.76 -4.68 -4.43
CA ILE A 23 -8.23 -4.63 -3.07
C ILE A 23 -7.24 -3.46 -2.97
N PHE A 24 -7.45 -2.61 -1.96
CA PHE A 24 -6.47 -1.62 -1.52
C PHE A 24 -5.82 -2.09 -0.23
N THR A 25 -4.50 -2.07 -0.17
CA THR A 25 -3.71 -2.50 0.99
C THR A 25 -3.10 -1.32 1.72
N VAL A 26 -2.94 -1.43 3.03
CA VAL A 26 -2.55 -0.31 3.91
C VAL A 26 -1.04 -0.22 4.17
N ASN A 27 -0.26 -1.23 3.78
CA ASN A 27 1.21 -1.25 3.89
C ASN A 27 1.82 -2.41 3.09
N ASN A 28 3.15 -2.40 2.98
CA ASN A 28 3.91 -3.38 2.19
C ASN A 28 3.71 -4.83 2.64
N LEU A 29 3.69 -5.10 3.95
CA LEU A 29 3.53 -6.46 4.45
C LEU A 29 2.15 -7.04 4.12
N THR A 30 1.09 -6.24 4.30
CA THR A 30 -0.25 -6.68 3.90
C THR A 30 -0.37 -6.84 2.40
N THR A 31 0.30 -6.00 1.60
CA THR A 31 0.36 -6.15 0.13
C THR A 31 0.97 -7.49 -0.27
N ILE A 32 2.09 -7.87 0.33
CA ILE A 32 2.75 -9.16 0.05
C ILE A 32 1.80 -10.32 0.38
N GLY A 33 1.11 -10.27 1.53
CA GLY A 33 0.13 -11.29 1.91
C GLY A 33 -1.05 -11.39 0.95
N VAL A 34 -1.58 -10.24 0.48
CA VAL A 34 -2.64 -10.20 -0.54
C VAL A 34 -2.18 -10.86 -1.84
N LEU A 35 -1.02 -10.45 -2.37
CA LEU A 35 -0.47 -11.01 -3.60
C LEU A 35 -0.19 -12.51 -3.47
N GLY A 36 0.27 -12.97 -2.30
CA GLY A 36 0.44 -14.38 -1.98
C GLY A 36 -0.87 -15.17 -2.08
N ALA A 37 -1.94 -14.68 -1.46
CA ALA A 37 -3.26 -15.33 -1.51
C ALA A 37 -3.85 -15.36 -2.92
N LEU A 38 -3.73 -14.26 -3.68
CA LEU A 38 -4.21 -14.20 -5.06
C LEU A 38 -3.47 -15.21 -5.95
N ARG A 39 -2.14 -15.34 -5.76
CA ARG A 39 -1.33 -16.32 -6.48
C ARG A 39 -1.73 -17.76 -6.13
N GLU A 40 -1.90 -18.09 -4.86
CA GLU A 40 -2.36 -19.42 -4.41
C GLU A 40 -3.70 -19.82 -5.03
N ARG A 41 -4.62 -18.87 -5.11
CA ARG A 41 -5.96 -19.08 -5.69
C ARG A 41 -5.99 -18.91 -7.21
N GLN A 42 -4.84 -18.65 -7.84
CA GLN A 42 -4.68 -18.43 -9.29
C GLN A 42 -5.59 -17.30 -9.83
N VAL A 43 -5.88 -16.30 -9.00
CA VAL A 43 -6.65 -15.11 -9.38
C VAL A 43 -5.78 -14.20 -10.26
N ARG A 44 -6.27 -13.87 -11.43
CA ARG A 44 -5.54 -13.06 -12.42
C ARG A 44 -5.62 -11.58 -12.07
N VAL A 45 -4.46 -10.98 -11.79
CA VAL A 45 -4.31 -9.53 -11.61
C VAL A 45 -3.83 -8.92 -12.95
N PRO A 46 -4.44 -7.87 -13.48
CA PRO A 46 -5.60 -7.14 -12.96
C PRO A 46 -6.96 -7.66 -13.45
N LYS A 47 -7.02 -8.70 -14.29
CA LYS A 47 -8.23 -9.11 -15.02
C LYS A 47 -9.41 -9.47 -14.14
N GLU A 48 -9.16 -10.14 -13.03
CA GLU A 48 -10.19 -10.59 -12.06
C GLU A 48 -10.15 -9.79 -10.78
N MET A 49 -8.97 -9.27 -10.43
CA MET A 49 -8.75 -8.50 -9.20
C MET A 49 -7.75 -7.38 -9.45
N SER A 50 -8.18 -6.14 -9.29
CA SER A 50 -7.27 -5.00 -9.23
C SER A 50 -6.61 -4.91 -7.83
N VAL A 51 -5.32 -4.59 -7.80
CA VAL A 51 -4.59 -4.42 -6.53
C VAL A 51 -3.88 -3.07 -6.52
N VAL A 52 -4.11 -2.30 -5.45
CA VAL A 52 -3.40 -1.05 -5.17
C VAL A 52 -2.71 -1.17 -3.81
N GLY A 53 -1.39 -0.98 -3.78
CA GLY A 53 -0.61 -0.97 -2.55
C GLY A 53 -0.50 0.43 -1.94
N PHE A 54 -0.34 0.51 -0.62
CA PHE A 54 0.12 1.72 0.06
C PHE A 54 1.60 1.54 0.41
N ASP A 55 2.40 2.52 0.09
CA ASP A 55 3.86 2.53 0.00
C ASP A 55 4.42 1.80 -1.23
N ASP A 56 5.44 2.42 -1.82
CA ASP A 56 6.16 1.86 -2.96
C ASP A 56 7.30 0.97 -2.48
N ILE A 57 7.19 -0.32 -2.73
CA ILE A 57 8.28 -1.26 -2.45
C ILE A 57 9.29 -1.21 -3.60
N PRO A 58 10.61 -1.34 -3.33
CA PRO A 58 11.65 -1.28 -4.37
C PRO A 58 11.43 -2.28 -5.52
N THR A 59 10.75 -3.39 -5.23
CA THR A 59 10.45 -4.46 -6.20
C THR A 59 9.11 -4.32 -6.90
N ALA A 60 8.32 -3.28 -6.62
CA ALA A 60 6.96 -3.12 -7.17
C ALA A 60 6.94 -3.11 -8.72
N GLU A 61 7.98 -2.58 -9.35
CA GLU A 61 8.13 -2.56 -10.80
C GLU A 61 8.52 -3.92 -11.39
N LEU A 62 9.11 -4.80 -10.59
CA LEU A 62 9.53 -6.16 -11.00
C LEU A 62 8.44 -7.20 -10.83
N LEU A 63 7.34 -6.86 -10.16
CA LEU A 63 6.19 -7.76 -10.02
C LEU A 63 5.50 -7.96 -11.38
N GLN A 64 4.82 -9.08 -11.51
CA GLN A 64 4.06 -9.43 -12.72
C GLN A 64 2.57 -9.63 -12.37
N PRO A 65 1.72 -8.64 -12.69
CA PRO A 65 2.03 -7.33 -13.30
C PRO A 65 2.69 -6.35 -12.30
N PRO A 66 3.35 -5.26 -12.80
CA PRO A 66 3.90 -4.22 -11.92
C PRO A 66 2.82 -3.57 -11.05
N LEU A 67 3.12 -3.37 -9.78
CA LEU A 67 2.13 -2.95 -8.77
C LEU A 67 1.84 -1.45 -8.82
N THR A 68 0.58 -1.08 -8.96
CA THR A 68 0.05 0.27 -8.73
C THR A 68 0.09 0.58 -7.24
N VAL A 69 0.61 1.76 -6.86
CA VAL A 69 0.80 2.12 -5.45
C VAL A 69 0.46 3.58 -5.15
N VAL A 70 0.09 3.84 -3.91
CA VAL A 70 0.12 5.19 -3.33
C VAL A 70 1.50 5.39 -2.70
N LYS A 71 2.33 6.23 -3.32
CA LYS A 71 3.72 6.48 -2.91
C LYS A 71 3.79 7.68 -1.98
N GLN A 72 4.31 7.47 -0.78
CA GLN A 72 4.62 8.55 0.16
C GLN A 72 5.98 9.18 -0.15
N PRO A 73 6.19 10.50 0.13
CA PRO A 73 7.48 11.14 0.05
C PRO A 73 8.33 10.81 1.29
N THR A 74 8.70 9.55 1.49
CA THR A 74 9.29 9.01 2.73
C THR A 74 10.53 9.76 3.20
N TYR A 75 11.43 10.16 2.28
CA TYR A 75 12.59 10.99 2.62
C TYR A 75 12.17 12.32 3.25
N ARG A 76 11.20 13.03 2.64
CA ARG A 76 10.71 14.31 3.16
C ARG A 76 10.00 14.14 4.50
N VAL A 77 9.25 13.06 4.68
CA VAL A 77 8.63 12.72 5.98
C VAL A 77 9.70 12.59 7.06
N GLY A 78 10.76 11.82 6.79
CA GLY A 78 11.88 11.65 7.73
C GLY A 78 12.62 12.97 8.02
N ALA A 79 12.90 13.76 6.99
CA ALA A 79 13.58 15.05 7.14
C ALA A 79 12.75 16.03 8.01
N HIS A 80 11.46 16.19 7.72
CA HIS A 80 10.59 17.04 8.53
C HIS A 80 10.42 16.53 9.96
N ALA A 81 10.33 15.21 10.15
CA ALA A 81 10.26 14.63 11.49
C ALA A 81 11.51 14.95 12.32
N ALA A 82 12.71 14.82 11.71
CA ALA A 82 13.97 15.18 12.35
C ALA A 82 14.03 16.67 12.70
N ASP A 83 13.65 17.56 11.77
CA ASP A 83 13.61 19.01 12.00
C ASP A 83 12.67 19.37 13.14
N LEU A 84 11.49 18.79 13.17
CA LEU A 84 10.51 19.02 14.24
C LEU A 84 11.02 18.53 15.60
N LEU A 85 11.70 17.38 15.64
CA LEU A 85 12.30 16.85 16.85
C LEU A 85 13.43 17.77 17.37
N ILE A 86 14.36 18.16 16.48
CA ILE A 86 15.48 19.05 16.85
C ILE A 86 14.93 20.38 17.37
N ARG A 87 13.92 20.95 16.70
CA ARG A 87 13.25 22.18 17.17
C ARG A 87 12.66 21.98 18.58
N ARG A 88 11.96 20.88 18.82
CA ARG A 88 11.36 20.58 20.12
C ARG A 88 12.41 20.45 21.23
N LEU A 89 13.56 19.87 20.94
CA LEU A 89 14.67 19.74 21.91
C LEU A 89 15.31 21.11 22.23
N ARG A 90 15.41 22.00 21.24
CA ARG A 90 15.96 23.35 21.43
C ARG A 90 14.99 24.31 22.12
N GLU A 91 13.71 24.18 21.78
CA GLU A 91 12.62 25.05 22.24
C GLU A 91 11.46 24.19 22.77
N PRO A 92 11.57 23.65 24.01
CA PRO A 92 10.55 22.72 24.54
C PRO A 92 9.12 23.33 24.62
N SER A 93 9.02 24.65 24.81
CA SER A 93 7.75 25.40 24.87
C SER A 93 7.23 25.90 23.52
N ALA A 94 7.95 25.62 22.41
CA ALA A 94 7.50 26.03 21.09
C ALA A 94 6.13 25.44 20.76
N ALA A 95 5.29 26.19 20.03
CA ALA A 95 3.99 25.74 19.58
C ALA A 95 4.11 24.44 18.73
N VAL A 96 3.12 23.58 18.86
CA VAL A 96 3.02 22.37 18.02
C VAL A 96 2.90 22.78 16.56
N LYS A 97 3.69 22.16 15.72
CA LYS A 97 3.67 22.36 14.26
C LYS A 97 3.29 21.06 13.58
N GLU A 98 2.32 21.11 12.70
CA GLU A 98 1.93 20.02 11.82
C GLU A 98 2.45 20.28 10.41
N VAL A 99 2.97 19.24 9.77
CA VAL A 99 3.41 19.27 8.37
C VAL A 99 2.73 18.12 7.63
N VAL A 100 1.84 18.48 6.71
CA VAL A 100 1.15 17.50 5.85
C VAL A 100 1.84 17.45 4.49
N LEU A 101 2.26 16.24 4.09
CA LEU A 101 2.91 15.98 2.81
C LEU A 101 1.99 15.15 1.93
N ALA A 102 1.78 15.60 0.69
CA ALA A 102 0.96 14.87 -0.27
C ALA A 102 1.65 13.56 -0.71
N ALA A 103 0.92 12.46 -0.63
CA ALA A 103 1.24 11.22 -1.33
C ALA A 103 0.80 11.33 -2.80
N ARG A 104 1.31 10.45 -3.66
CA ARG A 104 0.93 10.39 -5.08
C ARG A 104 0.56 8.98 -5.50
N LEU A 105 -0.43 8.85 -6.38
CA LEU A 105 -0.74 7.59 -7.04
C LEU A 105 0.28 7.35 -8.18
N VAL A 106 0.89 6.16 -8.18
CA VAL A 106 1.76 5.66 -9.24
C VAL A 106 1.04 4.51 -9.91
N VAL A 107 0.40 4.77 -11.03
CA VAL A 107 -0.35 3.77 -11.80
C VAL A 107 0.63 2.90 -12.57
N ARG A 108 0.49 1.57 -12.41
CA ARG A 108 1.25 0.55 -13.14
C ARG A 108 0.27 -0.49 -13.72
N GLY A 109 0.65 -1.77 -13.77
CA GLY A 109 -0.11 -2.82 -14.43
C GLY A 109 -1.09 -3.62 -13.58
N SER A 110 -1.19 -3.36 -12.26
CA SER A 110 -2.02 -4.17 -11.36
C SER A 110 -3.46 -3.70 -11.21
N THR A 111 -3.88 -2.72 -12.01
CA THR A 111 -5.25 -2.18 -11.99
C THR A 111 -5.84 -2.14 -13.40
N ALA A 112 -7.13 -2.42 -13.50
CA ALA A 112 -7.93 -2.34 -14.73
C ALA A 112 -9.37 -1.94 -14.40
N GLU A 113 -10.19 -1.74 -15.45
CA GLU A 113 -11.63 -1.61 -15.28
C GLU A 113 -12.21 -2.84 -14.58
N ALA A 114 -13.27 -2.64 -13.80
CA ALA A 114 -13.94 -3.73 -13.12
C ALA A 114 -14.49 -4.73 -14.14
N PRO A 115 -14.34 -6.04 -13.91
CA PRO A 115 -14.96 -7.04 -14.76
C PRO A 115 -16.49 -6.88 -14.73
N THR A 116 -17.09 -6.94 -15.90
CA THR A 116 -18.56 -6.88 -16.10
C THR A 116 -19.22 -8.18 -15.72
#